data_324745dfdab6e3d37f44dfdf84889640
#
_entry.id   324745dfdab6e3d37f44dfdf84889640
#
_cell.length_a   1.000
_cell.length_b   1.000
_cell.length_c   1.000
_cell.angle_alpha   90.00
_cell.angle_beta   90.00
_cell.angle_gamma   90.00
#
_symmetry.space_group_name_H-M   'P 1'
#
loop_
_entity.id
_entity.type
_entity.pdbx_description
1 polymer ?
#
loop_
_entity_poly.entity_id
_entity_poly.type
_entity_poly.pdbx_seq_one_letter_code
_entity_poly.pdbx_strand_id
1 'polypeptide(L)'
;ASKDDDTIAWYENSGGPFWSASTITTSADYAEFVFAADMDNDGDMDIISASANDDTIAWYENDGASNPSWTAADIATSADYPTAIFVADMDNDGDMDVISASWNDDTIAWYENTAIPEFSNILMPIISVLAIVGLNYRRRL
;
A
#
# COMPACT_ATOMS: atom_id res chain seq x y z
N ALA A 1 3.31 -7.83 14.63
CA ALA A 1 4.09 -8.91 14.02
C ALA A 1 4.55 -9.89 15.10
N SER A 2 4.55 -11.15 14.82
CA SER A 2 4.99 -12.22 15.71
C SER A 2 5.95 -13.14 14.94
N LYS A 3 7.19 -13.24 15.43
CA LYS A 3 8.27 -13.95 14.74
C LYS A 3 8.15 -15.47 14.82
N ASP A 4 7.64 -15.98 15.96
CA ASP A 4 7.68 -17.42 16.26
C ASP A 4 6.51 -18.19 15.64
N ASP A 5 5.44 -17.51 15.27
CA ASP A 5 4.22 -18.11 14.69
C ASP A 5 3.84 -17.52 13.33
N ASP A 6 4.77 -16.74 12.72
CA ASP A 6 4.64 -16.17 11.37
C ASP A 6 3.37 -15.34 11.16
N THR A 7 2.85 -14.76 12.27
CA THR A 7 1.55 -14.11 12.29
C THR A 7 1.67 -12.60 12.30
N ILE A 8 0.89 -11.94 11.45
CA ILE A 8 0.54 -10.53 11.56
C ILE A 8 -0.92 -10.44 11.96
N ALA A 9 -1.19 -9.71 13.04
CA ALA A 9 -2.54 -9.49 13.54
C ALA A 9 -2.75 -8.03 13.90
N TRP A 10 -4.00 -7.54 13.75
CA TRP A 10 -4.43 -6.27 14.29
C TRP A 10 -5.35 -6.47 15.50
N TYR A 11 -5.38 -5.49 16.36
CA TYR A 11 -6.15 -5.53 17.59
C TYR A 11 -7.10 -4.33 17.60
N GLU A 12 -8.38 -4.62 17.44
CA GLU A 12 -9.42 -3.61 17.45
C GLU A 12 -9.70 -3.13 18.89
N ASN A 13 -9.73 -1.81 19.07
CA ASN A 13 -10.22 -1.17 20.28
C ASN A 13 -11.66 -0.70 20.07
N SER A 14 -12.63 -1.44 20.57
CA SER A 14 -14.05 -1.09 20.49
C SER A 14 -14.52 -0.09 21.57
N GLY A 15 -13.58 0.68 22.18
CA GLY A 15 -13.90 1.76 23.12
C GLY A 15 -14.02 1.33 24.58
N GLY A 16 -13.43 0.18 24.95
CA GLY A 16 -13.37 -0.34 26.32
C GLY A 16 -11.99 -0.88 26.68
N PRO A 17 -11.81 -1.57 27.82
CA PRO A 17 -10.56 -2.20 28.19
C PRO A 17 -10.30 -3.52 27.43
N PHE A 18 -11.19 -3.89 26.51
CA PHE A 18 -11.13 -5.15 25.76
C PHE A 18 -10.68 -4.89 24.32
N TRP A 19 -9.80 -5.76 23.85
CA TRP A 19 -9.28 -5.76 22.48
C TRP A 19 -9.69 -7.05 21.80
N SER A 20 -10.15 -6.95 20.55
CA SER A 20 -10.42 -8.10 19.69
C SER A 20 -9.25 -8.27 18.73
N ALA A 21 -8.67 -9.47 18.68
CA ALA A 21 -7.62 -9.81 17.75
C ALA A 21 -8.21 -10.39 16.47
N SER A 22 -7.74 -9.91 15.31
CA SER A 22 -8.00 -10.47 14.00
C SER A 22 -6.71 -10.70 13.24
N THR A 23 -6.57 -11.88 12.63
CA THR A 23 -5.37 -12.25 11.88
C THR A 23 -5.43 -11.63 10.48
N ILE A 24 -4.32 -11.00 10.08
CA ILE A 24 -4.10 -10.50 8.72
C ILE A 24 -3.51 -11.63 7.87
N THR A 25 -2.43 -12.26 8.36
CA THR A 25 -1.79 -13.41 7.71
C THR A 25 -1.12 -14.32 8.75
N THR A 26 -0.87 -15.58 8.36
CA THR A 26 -0.09 -16.57 9.12
C THR A 26 1.07 -17.14 8.30
N SER A 27 1.51 -16.41 7.27
CA SER A 27 2.57 -16.83 6.34
C SER A 27 3.71 -15.82 6.22
N ALA A 28 3.82 -14.87 7.16
CA ALA A 28 4.90 -13.89 7.19
C ALA A 28 6.09 -14.48 7.98
N ASP A 29 6.91 -15.32 7.33
CA ASP A 29 7.95 -16.12 7.98
C ASP A 29 8.98 -15.23 8.70
N TYR A 30 8.95 -15.29 10.03
CA TYR A 30 9.74 -14.46 10.93
C TYR A 30 9.46 -12.95 10.71
N ALA A 31 8.20 -12.51 10.88
CA ALA A 31 7.81 -11.12 10.73
C ALA A 31 8.53 -10.20 11.72
N GLU A 32 9.51 -9.44 11.23
CA GLU A 32 10.35 -8.52 12.00
C GLU A 32 9.67 -7.18 12.24
N PHE A 33 9.00 -6.66 11.21
CA PHE A 33 8.46 -5.30 11.22
C PHE A 33 7.14 -5.21 10.48
N VAL A 34 6.27 -4.32 10.95
CA VAL A 34 5.05 -3.91 10.24
C VAL A 34 4.92 -2.39 10.27
N PHE A 35 4.38 -1.84 9.20
CA PHE A 35 4.03 -0.43 9.07
C PHE A 35 2.58 -0.33 8.57
N ALA A 36 1.87 0.75 8.95
CA ALA A 36 0.52 1.00 8.47
C ALA A 36 0.50 2.33 7.70
N ALA A 37 0.00 2.30 6.47
CA ALA A 37 -0.19 3.46 5.60
C ALA A 37 -1.34 3.18 4.63
N ASP A 38 -1.95 4.23 4.10
CA ASP A 38 -2.88 4.17 2.97
C ASP A 38 -2.01 4.12 1.70
N MET A 39 -1.85 2.92 1.12
CA MET A 39 -0.88 2.67 0.03
C MET A 39 -1.47 2.93 -1.36
N ASP A 40 -2.80 2.87 -1.51
CA ASP A 40 -3.49 3.04 -2.78
C ASP A 40 -4.39 4.28 -2.83
N ASN A 41 -4.34 5.11 -1.78
CA ASN A 41 -5.09 6.36 -1.64
C ASN A 41 -6.62 6.16 -1.63
N ASP A 42 -7.11 5.01 -1.14
CA ASP A 42 -8.54 4.72 -1.01
C ASP A 42 -9.14 5.24 0.31
N GLY A 43 -8.30 5.68 1.25
CA GLY A 43 -8.65 6.25 2.55
C GLY A 43 -8.61 5.26 3.70
N ASP A 44 -8.34 4.00 3.45
CA ASP A 44 -8.21 2.94 4.44
C ASP A 44 -6.73 2.65 4.75
N MET A 45 -6.46 2.13 5.94
CA MET A 45 -5.07 1.86 6.33
C MET A 45 -4.69 0.43 5.99
N ASP A 46 -3.68 0.28 5.17
CA ASP A 46 -3.05 -0.98 4.80
C ASP A 46 -1.93 -1.36 5.74
N ILE A 47 -1.43 -2.58 5.60
CA ILE A 47 -0.27 -3.08 6.34
C ILE A 47 0.84 -3.47 5.38
N ILE A 48 2.05 -3.03 5.69
CA ILE A 48 3.28 -3.46 5.02
C ILE A 48 4.11 -4.25 6.03
N SER A 49 4.66 -5.39 5.64
CA SER A 49 5.51 -6.21 6.48
C SER A 49 6.90 -6.47 5.91
N ALA A 50 7.86 -6.64 6.81
CA ALA A 50 9.16 -7.24 6.53
C ALA A 50 9.23 -8.61 7.21
N SER A 51 9.40 -9.66 6.41
CA SER A 51 9.49 -11.06 6.83
C SER A 51 10.89 -11.56 6.54
N ALA A 52 11.67 -11.85 7.60
CA ALA A 52 13.12 -11.94 7.49
C ALA A 52 13.61 -13.30 6.97
N ASN A 53 12.89 -14.40 7.23
CA ASN A 53 13.34 -15.72 6.81
C ASN A 53 12.98 -16.07 5.35
N ASP A 54 11.95 -15.45 4.82
CA ASP A 54 11.52 -15.61 3.43
C ASP A 54 11.93 -14.43 2.53
N ASP A 55 12.75 -13.51 3.07
CA ASP A 55 13.32 -12.38 2.32
C ASP A 55 12.26 -11.46 1.70
N THR A 56 11.06 -11.38 2.31
CA THR A 56 9.88 -10.77 1.70
C THR A 56 9.51 -9.42 2.33
N ILE A 57 9.24 -8.45 1.48
CA ILE A 57 8.46 -7.25 1.80
C ILE A 57 7.08 -7.45 1.18
N ALA A 58 6.03 -7.45 1.97
CA ALA A 58 4.66 -7.66 1.51
C ALA A 58 3.72 -6.51 1.90
N TRP A 59 2.75 -6.24 1.06
CA TRP A 59 1.61 -5.35 1.28
C TRP A 59 0.35 -6.16 1.48
N TYR A 60 -0.46 -5.77 2.44
CA TYR A 60 -1.79 -6.32 2.72
C TYR A 60 -2.80 -5.18 2.60
N GLU A 61 -3.50 -5.14 1.47
CA GLU A 61 -4.56 -4.20 1.17
C GLU A 61 -5.79 -4.46 2.04
N ASN A 62 -6.33 -3.39 2.64
CA ASN A 62 -7.53 -3.37 3.45
C ASN A 62 -8.73 -3.05 2.57
N ASP A 63 -9.78 -3.85 2.58
CA ASP A 63 -11.01 -3.62 1.78
C ASP A 63 -11.95 -2.54 2.35
N GLY A 64 -11.55 -1.82 3.41
CA GLY A 64 -12.32 -0.74 4.04
C GLY A 64 -13.57 -1.19 4.79
N ALA A 65 -13.81 -2.47 4.93
CA ALA A 65 -14.95 -2.95 5.70
C ALA A 65 -14.75 -2.80 7.21
N SER A 66 -15.84 -2.69 7.98
CA SER A 66 -15.76 -2.64 9.45
C SER A 66 -15.14 -3.89 10.11
N ASN A 67 -15.09 -4.99 9.38
CA ASN A 67 -14.31 -6.18 9.69
C ASN A 67 -13.51 -6.50 8.43
N PRO A 68 -12.31 -5.94 8.28
CA PRO A 68 -11.58 -5.94 7.02
C PRO A 68 -11.16 -7.33 6.55
N SER A 69 -11.22 -7.51 5.25
CA SER A 69 -10.54 -8.59 4.53
C SER A 69 -9.25 -8.05 3.94
N TRP A 70 -8.21 -8.88 3.91
CA TRP A 70 -6.88 -8.47 3.50
C TRP A 70 -6.46 -9.20 2.23
N THR A 71 -6.02 -8.44 1.22
CA THR A 71 -5.44 -8.96 -0.01
C THR A 71 -3.94 -8.81 0.03
N ALA A 72 -3.20 -9.93 -0.03
CA ALA A 72 -1.74 -9.91 0.04
C ALA A 72 -1.11 -9.76 -1.35
N ALA A 73 -0.07 -8.93 -1.44
CA ALA A 73 0.80 -8.79 -2.60
C ALA A 73 2.27 -8.62 -2.16
N ASP A 74 3.19 -9.30 -2.84
CA ASP A 74 4.62 -9.13 -2.56
C ASP A 74 5.14 -7.88 -3.30
N ILE A 75 5.80 -6.99 -2.54
CA ILE A 75 6.55 -5.86 -3.08
C ILE A 75 7.93 -6.34 -3.53
N ALA A 76 8.57 -7.18 -2.71
CA ALA A 76 9.86 -7.79 -3.02
C ALA A 76 9.99 -9.16 -2.35
N THR A 77 10.71 -10.10 -3.01
CA THR A 77 10.98 -11.46 -2.51
C THR A 77 12.48 -11.77 -2.50
N SER A 78 13.31 -10.73 -2.41
CA SER A 78 14.77 -10.81 -2.40
C SER A 78 15.43 -9.76 -1.51
N ALA A 79 14.72 -9.29 -0.50
CA ALA A 79 15.23 -8.36 0.51
C ALA A 79 15.95 -9.17 1.60
N ASP A 80 17.24 -9.49 1.42
CA ASP A 80 18.00 -10.45 2.24
C ASP A 80 17.96 -10.12 3.75
N TYR A 81 17.08 -10.80 4.47
CA TYR A 81 16.77 -10.60 5.89
C TYR A 81 16.31 -9.16 6.20
N PRO A 82 15.14 -8.72 5.71
CA PRO A 82 14.65 -7.36 5.96
C PRO A 82 14.22 -7.18 7.41
N THR A 83 14.67 -6.08 8.04
CA THR A 83 14.49 -5.83 9.48
C THR A 83 13.73 -4.54 9.79
N ALA A 84 13.57 -3.65 8.82
CA ALA A 84 12.87 -2.39 9.00
C ALA A 84 12.21 -1.93 7.71
N ILE A 85 11.11 -1.21 7.86
CA ILE A 85 10.35 -0.57 6.78
C ILE A 85 10.08 0.89 7.15
N PHE A 86 10.11 1.75 6.16
CA PHE A 86 9.59 3.11 6.22
C PHE A 86 8.74 3.38 4.97
N VAL A 87 7.65 4.11 5.12
CA VAL A 87 6.74 4.47 4.03
C VAL A 87 6.63 5.97 3.92
N ALA A 88 6.82 6.52 2.73
CA ALA A 88 6.66 7.93 2.40
C ALA A 88 6.56 8.12 0.88
N ASP A 89 5.93 9.20 0.44
CA ASP A 89 6.02 9.70 -0.94
C ASP A 89 7.44 10.28 -1.15
N MET A 90 8.32 9.49 -1.79
CA MET A 90 9.75 9.82 -1.91
C MET A 90 10.08 10.70 -3.11
N ASP A 91 9.29 10.64 -4.16
CA ASP A 91 9.50 11.40 -5.40
C ASP A 91 8.47 12.51 -5.62
N ASN A 92 7.50 12.65 -4.72
CA ASN A 92 6.42 13.64 -4.71
C ASN A 92 5.44 13.46 -5.89
N ASP A 93 5.15 12.21 -6.26
CA ASP A 93 4.13 11.88 -7.24
C ASP A 93 2.72 11.70 -6.63
N GLY A 94 2.64 11.61 -5.29
CA GLY A 94 1.42 11.50 -4.50
C GLY A 94 1.14 10.08 -4.02
N ASP A 95 1.91 9.09 -4.46
CA ASP A 95 1.79 7.69 -4.03
C ASP A 95 2.79 7.37 -2.90
N MET A 96 2.45 6.44 -2.05
CA MET A 96 3.30 6.04 -0.94
C MET A 96 4.28 4.95 -1.38
N ASP A 97 5.58 5.24 -1.25
CA ASP A 97 6.68 4.32 -1.54
C ASP A 97 7.12 3.56 -0.31
N VAL A 98 7.85 2.47 -0.52
CA VAL A 98 8.42 1.66 0.56
C VAL A 98 9.95 1.71 0.52
N ILE A 99 10.56 1.91 1.70
CA ILE A 99 12.00 1.78 1.93
C ILE A 99 12.21 0.64 2.90
N SER A 100 13.13 -0.27 2.57
CA SER A 100 13.53 -1.34 3.49
C SER A 100 15.01 -1.28 3.86
N ALA A 101 15.33 -1.85 5.01
CA ALA A 101 16.70 -2.15 5.43
C ALA A 101 16.87 -3.65 5.60
N SER A 102 17.81 -4.23 4.88
CA SER A 102 18.16 -5.66 4.89
C SER A 102 19.48 -5.89 5.62
N TRP A 103 19.49 -6.86 6.53
CA TRP A 103 20.63 -7.07 7.45
C TRP A 103 21.78 -7.86 6.82
N ASN A 104 21.48 -8.90 6.03
CA ASN A 104 22.52 -9.82 5.58
C ASN A 104 23.36 -9.26 4.42
N ASP A 105 22.78 -8.40 3.59
CA ASP A 105 23.43 -7.82 2.42
C ASP A 105 23.78 -6.34 2.59
N ASP A 106 23.58 -5.78 3.80
CA ASP A 106 23.85 -4.37 4.14
C ASP A 106 23.13 -3.38 3.19
N THR A 107 21.94 -3.73 2.67
CA THR A 107 21.20 -2.97 1.66
C THR A 107 20.12 -2.08 2.28
N ILE A 108 20.03 -0.85 1.78
CA ILE A 108 18.82 -0.01 1.88
C ILE A 108 18.21 0.03 0.47
N ALA A 109 16.97 -0.44 0.33
CA ALA A 109 16.25 -0.45 -0.94
C ALA A 109 15.05 0.49 -0.92
N TRP A 110 14.77 1.12 -2.04
CA TRP A 110 13.55 1.88 -2.31
C TRP A 110 12.73 1.15 -3.36
N TYR A 111 11.45 0.98 -3.06
CA TYR A 111 10.45 0.38 -3.94
C TYR A 111 9.46 1.47 -4.29
N GLU A 112 9.58 2.01 -5.50
CA GLU A 112 8.69 3.02 -6.05
C GLU A 112 7.32 2.41 -6.32
N ASN A 113 6.28 3.06 -5.80
CA ASN A 113 4.88 2.74 -6.13
C ASN A 113 4.51 3.56 -7.36
N THR A 114 4.38 2.91 -8.50
CA THR A 114 4.07 3.54 -9.79
C THR A 114 2.59 3.45 -10.12
N ALA A 115 1.70 3.73 -9.18
CA ALA A 115 0.28 3.85 -9.50
C ALA A 115 0.12 4.95 -10.56
N ILE A 116 -0.42 4.61 -11.71
CA ILE A 116 -0.63 5.60 -12.77
C ILE A 116 -1.71 6.55 -12.29
N PRO A 117 -1.44 7.85 -12.07
CA PRO A 117 -2.49 8.80 -11.73
C PRO A 117 -3.57 8.70 -12.79
N GLU A 118 -4.82 8.45 -12.37
CA GLU A 118 -5.95 8.44 -13.30
C GLU A 118 -6.17 9.84 -13.91
N PHE A 119 -5.39 10.19 -14.92
CA PHE A 119 -5.67 11.36 -15.78
C PHE A 119 -6.97 11.20 -16.59
N SER A 120 -7.64 10.04 -16.49
CA SER A 120 -8.87 9.75 -17.23
C SER A 120 -9.99 10.74 -16.93
N ASN A 121 -10.03 11.32 -15.73
CA ASN A 121 -11.09 12.24 -15.31
C ASN A 121 -10.82 13.73 -15.64
N ILE A 122 -9.59 14.13 -15.96
CA ILE A 122 -9.25 15.52 -16.25
C ILE A 122 -9.43 15.85 -17.75
N LEU A 123 -9.23 14.85 -18.64
CA LEU A 123 -9.36 15.06 -20.10
C LEU A 123 -10.80 15.01 -20.64
N MET A 124 -11.72 14.32 -19.94
CA MET A 124 -13.12 14.22 -20.39
C MET A 124 -13.88 15.57 -20.42
N PRO A 125 -13.72 16.49 -19.44
CA PRO A 125 -14.35 17.81 -19.54
C PRO A 125 -13.81 18.68 -20.68
N ILE A 126 -12.51 18.56 -21.00
CA ILE A 126 -11.85 19.37 -22.05
C ILE A 126 -12.32 18.92 -23.43
N ILE A 127 -12.47 17.64 -23.68
CA ILE A 127 -12.99 17.12 -24.98
C ILE A 127 -14.46 17.49 -25.16
N SER A 128 -15.26 17.46 -24.08
CA SER A 128 -16.67 17.88 -24.13
C SER A 128 -16.83 19.36 -24.44
N VAL A 129 -15.98 20.23 -23.90
CA VAL A 129 -15.98 21.66 -24.13
C VAL A 129 -15.55 21.98 -25.56
N LEU A 130 -14.53 21.28 -26.08
CA LEU A 130 -14.09 21.46 -27.50
C LEU A 130 -15.14 20.99 -28.49
N ALA A 131 -15.89 19.93 -28.22
CA ALA A 131 -16.98 19.46 -29.07
C ALA A 131 -18.15 20.44 -29.11
N ILE A 132 -18.49 21.08 -27.99
CA ILE A 132 -19.55 22.09 -27.90
C ILE A 132 -19.14 23.36 -28.61
N VAL A 133 -17.91 23.83 -28.50
CA VAL A 133 -17.39 25.00 -29.19
C VAL A 133 -17.32 24.77 -30.72
N GLY A 134 -16.91 23.58 -31.14
CA GLY A 134 -16.84 23.19 -32.56
C GLY A 134 -18.21 23.13 -33.24
N LEU A 135 -19.25 22.69 -32.55
CA LEU A 135 -20.63 22.61 -33.03
C LEU A 135 -21.28 24.03 -33.22
N ASN A 136 -20.91 24.97 -32.36
CA ASN A 136 -21.41 26.35 -32.49
C ASN A 136 -20.75 27.17 -33.63
N TYR A 137 -19.54 26.80 -34.04
CA TYR A 137 -18.84 27.49 -35.12
C TYR A 137 -19.39 27.13 -36.53
N ARG A 138 -20.01 25.95 -36.70
CA ARG A 138 -20.61 25.50 -37.95
C ARG A 138 -21.99 26.11 -38.27
N ARG A 139 -22.62 26.83 -37.33
CA ARG A 139 -23.97 27.43 -37.53
C ARG A 139 -23.95 28.91 -37.94
N ARG A 140 -22.79 29.50 -38.24
CA ARG A 140 -22.67 30.94 -38.63
C ARG A 140 -21.98 31.18 -39.99
N LEU A 141 -22.04 30.19 -40.89
CA LEU A 141 -21.68 30.40 -42.30
C LEU A 141 -22.88 30.14 -43.18
#